data_973de493291d4e07208abd505908106e
#
_entry.id   973de493291d4e07208abd505908106e
#
_cell.length_a   1.000
_cell.length_b   1.000
_cell.length_c   1.000
_cell.angle_alpha   90.00
_cell.angle_beta   90.00
_cell.angle_gamma   90.00
#
_symmetry.space_group_name_H-M   'P 1'
#
loop_
_entity.id
_entity.type
_entity.pdbx_description
1 polymer ?
#
loop_
_entity_poly.entity_id
_entity_poly.type
_entity_poly.pdbx_seq_one_letter_code
_entity_poly.pdbx_strand_id
1 'polypeptide(L)'
;MIRIALAILMITGVAAKADTMRLAATTSFNNSGLSDALLPAFKVDTGINVQLLVVGTGQAIRLGQAGDVDAILVHSKAAEEAFVSAEFGTHRREIMYNDFVLIGPSADPSRIKDAESAIEVLQLIADTEMTFVSRGDDSGTHKKELMLW
;
A
#
# COMPACT_ATOMS: atom_id res chain seq x y z
N MET A 1 31.05 15.51 65.92
CA MET A 1 30.20 16.13 64.88
C MET A 1 30.35 15.30 63.60
N ILE A 2 29.38 14.45 63.32
CA ILE A 2 29.41 13.54 62.13
C ILE A 2 28.66 14.25 60.99
N ARG A 3 29.34 14.55 59.86
CA ARG A 3 28.73 15.11 58.67
C ARG A 3 28.28 13.98 57.80
N ILE A 4 26.96 13.76 57.71
CA ILE A 4 26.34 12.84 56.76
C ILE A 4 26.28 13.54 55.39
N ALA A 5 27.06 13.09 54.43
CA ALA A 5 26.96 13.55 53.07
C ALA A 5 25.83 12.77 52.35
N LEU A 6 24.75 13.46 52.03
CA LEU A 6 23.64 12.93 51.24
C LEU A 6 24.02 12.93 49.75
N ALA A 7 24.34 11.79 49.22
CA ALA A 7 24.59 11.63 47.77
C ALA A 7 23.23 11.54 47.02
N ILE A 8 22.86 12.57 46.28
CA ILE A 8 21.68 12.59 45.41
C ILE A 8 22.08 11.86 44.13
N LEU A 9 21.60 10.63 43.95
CA LEU A 9 21.70 9.86 42.72
C LEU A 9 20.71 10.41 41.69
N MET A 10 21.18 11.24 40.77
CA MET A 10 20.38 11.68 39.60
C MET A 10 20.23 10.51 38.65
N ILE A 11 19.08 9.86 38.62
CA ILE A 11 18.69 8.90 37.60
C ILE A 11 18.31 9.72 36.35
N THR A 12 19.24 9.88 35.42
CA THR A 12 18.94 10.40 34.09
C THR A 12 18.19 9.32 33.34
N GLY A 13 16.85 9.39 33.34
CA GLY A 13 16.03 8.57 32.50
C GLY A 13 16.36 8.86 31.03
N VAL A 14 17.04 7.93 30.36
CA VAL A 14 17.16 7.95 28.90
C VAL A 14 15.76 7.65 28.39
N ALA A 15 15.06 8.68 27.88
CA ALA A 15 13.81 8.49 27.17
C ALA A 15 14.13 7.61 25.95
N ALA A 16 13.66 6.37 25.96
CA ALA A 16 13.73 5.50 24.79
C ALA A 16 12.97 6.19 23.67
N LYS A 17 13.69 6.69 22.65
CA LYS A 17 13.08 7.22 21.44
C LYS A 17 12.42 6.03 20.74
N ALA A 18 11.09 6.05 20.63
CA ALA A 18 10.40 5.03 19.86
C ALA A 18 10.94 5.06 18.42
N ASP A 19 11.38 3.92 17.92
CA ASP A 19 11.82 3.80 16.54
C ASP A 19 10.67 4.15 15.61
N THR A 20 10.96 4.88 14.56
CA THR A 20 9.95 5.30 13.56
C THR A 20 10.30 4.69 12.23
N MET A 21 9.31 4.06 11.60
CA MET A 21 9.39 3.51 10.25
C MET A 21 8.48 4.30 9.31
N ARG A 22 8.98 4.74 8.17
CA ARG A 22 8.20 5.39 7.11
C ARG A 22 7.72 4.33 6.14
N LEU A 23 6.39 4.24 5.97
CA LEU A 23 5.75 3.29 5.07
C LEU A 23 4.96 4.05 4.00
N ALA A 24 5.32 3.91 2.73
CA ALA A 24 4.48 4.36 1.63
C ALA A 24 3.51 3.25 1.23
N ALA A 25 2.21 3.52 1.34
CA ALA A 25 1.16 2.55 1.02
C ALA A 25 0.09 3.16 0.10
N THR A 26 -0.65 2.28 -0.57
CA THR A 26 -1.68 2.71 -1.51
C THR A 26 -2.94 3.20 -0.83
N THR A 27 -3.71 4.04 -1.54
CA THR A 27 -5.01 4.53 -1.07
C THR A 27 -5.99 3.40 -0.77
N SER A 28 -5.91 2.28 -1.49
CA SER A 28 -6.76 1.11 -1.22
C SER A 28 -6.48 0.49 0.15
N PHE A 29 -5.22 0.40 0.56
CA PHE A 29 -4.85 -0.06 1.91
C PHE A 29 -5.42 0.85 3.00
N ASN A 30 -5.28 2.17 2.83
CA ASN A 30 -5.82 3.14 3.79
C ASN A 30 -7.36 3.12 3.82
N ASN A 31 -8.00 3.17 2.63
CA ASN A 31 -9.46 3.25 2.53
C ASN A 31 -10.19 1.97 2.96
N SER A 32 -9.49 0.83 3.02
CA SER A 32 -10.05 -0.42 3.56
C SER A 32 -10.20 -0.42 5.09
N GLY A 33 -9.61 0.55 5.78
CA GLY A 33 -9.54 0.58 7.25
C GLY A 33 -8.46 -0.32 7.84
N LEU A 34 -7.70 -1.05 7.01
CA LEU A 34 -6.64 -1.93 7.50
C LEU A 34 -5.51 -1.16 8.21
N SER A 35 -5.19 0.05 7.75
CA SER A 35 -4.20 0.91 8.42
C SER A 35 -4.58 1.20 9.86
N ASP A 36 -5.87 1.50 10.11
CA ASP A 36 -6.36 1.85 11.44
C ASP A 36 -6.34 0.67 12.43
N ALA A 37 -6.46 -0.55 11.91
CA ALA A 37 -6.40 -1.76 12.72
C ALA A 37 -4.95 -2.26 12.91
N LEU A 38 -4.16 -2.31 11.84
CA LEU A 38 -2.85 -2.95 11.86
C LEU A 38 -1.74 -2.08 12.47
N LEU A 39 -1.72 -0.76 12.19
CA LEU A 39 -0.61 0.08 12.66
C LEU A 39 -0.56 0.24 14.19
N PRO A 40 -1.69 0.42 14.90
CA PRO A 40 -1.68 0.41 16.36
C PRO A 40 -1.26 -0.94 16.95
N ALA A 41 -1.73 -2.06 16.38
CA ALA A 41 -1.34 -3.39 16.82
C ALA A 41 0.16 -3.63 16.63
N PHE A 42 0.70 -3.28 15.46
CA PHE A 42 2.12 -3.36 15.17
C PHE A 42 2.98 -2.54 16.16
N LYS A 43 2.51 -1.33 16.51
CA LYS A 43 3.19 -0.50 17.51
C LYS A 43 3.18 -1.15 18.89
N VAL A 44 2.09 -1.79 19.30
CA VAL A 44 2.01 -2.50 20.58
C VAL A 44 2.98 -3.68 20.61
N ASP A 45 3.05 -4.44 19.51
CA ASP A 45 3.85 -5.66 19.44
C ASP A 45 5.36 -5.39 19.29
N THR A 46 5.74 -4.30 18.62
CA THR A 46 7.14 -4.04 18.23
C THR A 46 7.75 -2.81 18.90
N GLY A 47 6.94 -1.90 19.44
CA GLY A 47 7.39 -0.59 19.89
C GLY A 47 7.65 0.42 18.74
N ILE A 48 7.58 -0.01 17.49
CA ILE A 48 7.88 0.82 16.31
C ILE A 48 6.65 1.67 15.95
N ASN A 49 6.86 2.97 15.76
CA ASN A 49 5.83 3.88 15.28
C ASN A 49 5.89 3.99 13.75
N VAL A 50 4.84 3.58 13.06
CA VAL A 50 4.76 3.67 11.59
C VAL A 50 4.22 5.03 11.18
N GLN A 51 5.00 5.77 10.41
CA GLN A 51 4.57 6.98 9.71
C GLN A 51 4.07 6.57 8.32
N LEU A 52 2.75 6.55 8.14
CA LEU A 52 2.10 6.15 6.90
C LEU A 52 2.05 7.33 5.90
N LEU A 53 2.53 7.10 4.68
CA LEU A 53 2.38 7.99 3.53
C LEU A 53 1.40 7.32 2.54
N VAL A 54 0.21 7.88 2.40
CA VAL A 54 -0.82 7.35 1.51
C VAL A 54 -0.67 7.95 0.12
N VAL A 55 -0.29 7.14 -0.85
CA VAL A 55 0.04 7.56 -2.22
C VAL A 55 -0.40 6.50 -3.25
N GLY A 56 -0.26 6.80 -4.55
CA GLY A 56 -0.44 5.79 -5.60
C GLY A 56 0.78 4.85 -5.71
N THR A 57 0.59 3.66 -6.31
CA THR A 57 1.64 2.64 -6.50
C THR A 57 2.91 3.22 -7.13
N GLY A 58 2.78 3.99 -8.21
CA GLY A 58 3.95 4.56 -8.90
C GLY A 58 4.70 5.57 -8.03
N GLN A 59 4.00 6.38 -7.25
CA GLN A 59 4.64 7.31 -6.33
C GLN A 59 5.30 6.60 -5.15
N ALA A 60 4.68 5.55 -4.58
CA ALA A 60 5.30 4.74 -3.52
C ALA A 60 6.63 4.14 -3.98
N ILE A 61 6.67 3.60 -5.21
CA ILE A 61 7.90 3.06 -5.80
C ILE A 61 8.97 4.16 -5.94
N ARG A 62 8.62 5.35 -6.44
CA ARG A 62 9.57 6.46 -6.54
C ARG A 62 10.12 6.90 -5.19
N LEU A 63 9.29 6.96 -4.15
CA LEU A 63 9.73 7.27 -2.78
C LEU A 63 10.71 6.21 -2.25
N GLY A 64 10.44 4.93 -2.52
CA GLY A 64 11.36 3.85 -2.19
C GLY A 64 12.69 3.94 -2.95
N GLN A 65 12.65 4.25 -4.26
CA GLN A 65 13.86 4.45 -5.07
C GLN A 65 14.72 5.62 -4.59
N ALA A 66 14.09 6.68 -4.10
CA ALA A 66 14.76 7.85 -3.52
C ALA A 66 15.30 7.62 -2.11
N GLY A 67 14.91 6.51 -1.44
CA GLY A 67 15.26 6.27 -0.04
C GLY A 67 14.47 7.12 0.96
N ASP A 68 13.36 7.71 0.51
CA ASP A 68 12.52 8.58 1.34
C ASP A 68 11.61 7.78 2.29
N VAL A 69 11.48 6.47 2.09
CA VAL A 69 10.71 5.54 2.93
C VAL A 69 11.49 4.26 3.19
N ASP A 70 11.18 3.62 4.32
CA ASP A 70 11.84 2.40 4.76
C ASP A 70 11.16 1.14 4.19
N ALA A 71 9.88 1.26 3.82
CA ALA A 71 9.13 0.17 3.20
C ALA A 71 8.05 0.74 2.26
N ILE A 72 7.64 -0.07 1.29
CA ILE A 72 6.50 0.20 0.41
C ILE A 72 5.49 -0.94 0.49
N LEU A 73 4.20 -0.60 0.49
CA LEU A 73 3.08 -1.54 0.46
C LEU A 73 2.21 -1.24 -0.77
N VAL A 74 2.42 -2.02 -1.81
CA VAL A 74 1.82 -1.78 -3.13
C VAL A 74 1.24 -3.06 -3.71
N HIS A 75 0.60 -3.01 -4.86
CA HIS A 75 -0.07 -4.15 -5.48
C HIS A 75 0.18 -4.23 -7.00
N SER A 76 1.45 -4.11 -7.40
CA SER A 76 1.89 -4.27 -8.80
C SER A 76 3.10 -5.18 -8.85
N LYS A 77 2.86 -6.50 -8.94
CA LYS A 77 3.91 -7.53 -8.88
C LYS A 77 5.08 -7.24 -9.81
N ALA A 78 4.82 -6.94 -11.08
CA ALA A 78 5.89 -6.65 -12.05
C ALA A 78 6.73 -5.43 -11.65
N ALA A 79 6.11 -4.36 -11.15
CA ALA A 79 6.83 -3.18 -10.70
C ALA A 79 7.61 -3.43 -9.40
N GLU A 80 7.09 -4.26 -8.50
CA GLU A 80 7.76 -4.68 -7.26
C GLU A 80 8.98 -5.56 -7.56
N GLU A 81 8.85 -6.51 -8.49
CA GLU A 81 9.95 -7.36 -8.95
C GLU A 81 11.04 -6.54 -9.64
N ALA A 82 10.69 -5.59 -10.48
CA ALA A 82 11.63 -4.66 -11.10
C ALA A 82 12.36 -3.79 -10.06
N PHE A 83 11.66 -3.31 -9.03
CA PHE A 83 12.21 -2.52 -7.93
C PHE A 83 13.28 -3.31 -7.16
N VAL A 84 13.02 -4.58 -6.83
CA VAL A 84 13.99 -5.45 -6.14
C VAL A 84 15.15 -5.84 -7.06
N SER A 85 14.87 -6.17 -8.33
CA SER A 85 15.91 -6.51 -9.32
C SER A 85 16.87 -5.36 -9.60
N ALA A 86 16.41 -4.11 -9.46
CA ALA A 86 17.24 -2.91 -9.55
C ALA A 86 17.92 -2.53 -8.23
N GLU A 87 17.90 -3.42 -7.23
CA GLU A 87 18.55 -3.27 -5.93
C GLU A 87 18.04 -2.09 -5.07
N PHE A 88 16.86 -1.55 -5.37
CA PHE A 88 16.22 -0.53 -4.54
C PHE A 88 15.53 -1.12 -3.29
N GLY A 89 15.28 -2.43 -3.28
CA GLY A 89 14.71 -3.16 -2.15
C GLY A 89 15.43 -4.49 -1.93
N THR A 90 15.46 -4.94 -0.69
CA THR A 90 16.16 -6.17 -0.29
C THR A 90 15.38 -7.43 -0.61
N HIS A 91 14.05 -7.37 -0.53
CA HIS A 91 13.17 -8.51 -0.81
C HIS A 91 11.73 -8.05 -1.04
N ARG A 92 10.96 -8.90 -1.71
CA ARG A 92 9.51 -8.79 -1.89
C ARG A 92 8.81 -9.87 -1.08
N ARG A 93 7.68 -9.53 -0.45
CA ARG A 93 6.83 -10.49 0.26
C ARG A 93 5.37 -10.26 -0.09
N GLU A 94 4.67 -11.32 -0.45
CA GLU A 94 3.21 -11.30 -0.57
C GLU A 94 2.60 -11.36 0.83
N ILE A 95 1.71 -10.42 1.16
CA ILE A 95 1.11 -10.29 2.49
C ILE A 95 -0.40 -10.42 2.47
N MET A 96 -1.05 -10.02 1.37
CA MET A 96 -2.49 -10.15 1.17
C MET A 96 -2.81 -10.10 -0.32
N TYR A 97 -4.03 -10.46 -0.69
CA TYR A 97 -4.59 -10.25 -2.02
C TYR A 97 -5.89 -9.46 -1.92
N ASN A 98 -6.27 -8.83 -3.00
CA ASN A 98 -7.59 -8.25 -3.25
C ASN A 98 -7.94 -8.42 -4.72
N ASP A 99 -9.23 -8.47 -5.02
CA ASP A 99 -9.70 -8.65 -6.38
C ASP A 99 -9.96 -7.31 -7.05
N PHE A 100 -9.73 -7.26 -8.37
CA PHE A 100 -10.29 -6.22 -9.22
C PHE A 100 -11.68 -6.66 -9.66
N VAL A 101 -12.62 -5.73 -9.68
CA VAL A 101 -13.99 -6.00 -10.11
C VAL A 101 -14.40 -4.99 -11.17
N LEU A 102 -15.23 -5.45 -12.12
CA LEU A 102 -15.95 -4.61 -13.06
C LEU A 102 -17.39 -4.49 -12.56
N ILE A 103 -17.87 -3.29 -12.39
CA ILE A 103 -19.23 -3.02 -11.92
C ILE A 103 -19.98 -2.18 -12.96
N GLY A 104 -21.26 -2.46 -13.10
CA GLY A 104 -22.13 -1.79 -14.03
C GLY A 104 -23.61 -1.84 -13.60
N PRO A 105 -24.53 -1.33 -14.42
CA PRO A 105 -25.95 -1.35 -14.14
C PRO A 105 -26.49 -2.78 -14.03
N SER A 106 -27.45 -3.02 -13.14
CA SER A 106 -28.04 -4.34 -12.91
C SER A 106 -28.73 -4.95 -14.14
N ALA A 107 -29.14 -4.09 -15.09
CA ALA A 107 -29.75 -4.52 -16.36
C ALA A 107 -28.77 -5.21 -17.32
N ASP A 108 -27.47 -5.07 -17.06
CA ASP A 108 -26.39 -5.71 -17.81
C ASP A 108 -26.51 -5.57 -19.35
N PRO A 109 -26.52 -4.37 -19.89
CA PRO A 109 -26.79 -4.12 -21.32
C PRO A 109 -25.74 -4.76 -22.24
N SER A 110 -24.51 -4.95 -21.78
CA SER A 110 -23.42 -5.60 -22.51
C SER A 110 -23.32 -7.10 -22.24
N ARG A 111 -24.22 -7.66 -21.40
CA ARG A 111 -24.24 -9.10 -21.05
C ARG A 111 -22.92 -9.60 -20.47
N ILE A 112 -22.25 -8.79 -19.68
CA ILE A 112 -20.93 -9.09 -19.12
C ILE A 112 -20.97 -10.23 -18.07
N LYS A 113 -22.15 -10.51 -17.50
CA LYS A 113 -22.33 -11.61 -16.52
C LYS A 113 -22.06 -12.99 -17.10
N ASP A 114 -22.22 -13.14 -18.41
CA ASP A 114 -22.02 -14.40 -19.11
C ASP A 114 -20.57 -14.60 -19.56
N ALA A 115 -19.70 -13.58 -19.40
CA ALA A 115 -18.31 -13.62 -19.84
C ALA A 115 -17.44 -14.47 -18.89
N GLU A 116 -16.50 -15.21 -19.48
CA GLU A 116 -15.58 -16.11 -18.76
C GLU A 116 -14.28 -15.41 -18.31
N SER A 117 -13.99 -14.22 -18.83
CA SER A 117 -12.78 -13.49 -18.51
C SER A 117 -12.97 -11.96 -18.52
N ALA A 118 -12.10 -11.26 -17.79
CA ALA A 118 -12.11 -9.80 -17.77
C ALA A 118 -11.81 -9.18 -19.18
N ILE A 119 -11.02 -9.85 -19.99
CA ILE A 119 -10.74 -9.42 -21.36
C ILE A 119 -12.02 -9.48 -22.20
N GLU A 120 -12.76 -10.58 -22.12
CA GLU A 120 -14.04 -10.75 -22.81
C GLU A 120 -15.08 -9.71 -22.36
N VAL A 121 -15.11 -9.38 -21.04
CA VAL A 121 -15.97 -8.31 -20.53
C VAL A 121 -15.66 -6.97 -21.18
N LEU A 122 -14.39 -6.60 -21.31
CA LEU A 122 -13.99 -5.35 -21.94
C LEU A 122 -14.33 -5.35 -23.45
N GLN A 123 -14.15 -6.48 -24.11
CA GLN A 123 -14.54 -6.66 -25.52
C GLN A 123 -16.05 -6.44 -25.70
N LEU A 124 -16.89 -7.06 -24.87
CA LEU A 124 -18.35 -6.89 -24.92
C LEU A 124 -18.77 -5.44 -24.67
N ILE A 125 -18.09 -4.74 -23.74
CA ILE A 125 -18.34 -3.31 -23.50
C ILE A 125 -18.01 -2.48 -24.74
N ALA A 126 -16.87 -2.77 -25.41
CA ALA A 126 -16.46 -2.09 -26.63
C ALA A 126 -17.43 -2.37 -27.80
N ASP A 127 -17.76 -3.64 -28.03
CA ASP A 127 -18.64 -4.08 -29.12
C ASP A 127 -20.07 -3.52 -29.00
N THR A 128 -20.53 -3.26 -27.77
CA THR A 128 -21.84 -2.67 -27.48
C THR A 128 -21.80 -1.14 -27.38
N GLU A 129 -20.64 -0.53 -27.61
CA GLU A 129 -20.42 0.93 -27.53
C GLU A 129 -20.88 1.53 -26.19
N MET A 130 -20.84 0.73 -25.10
CA MET A 130 -21.20 1.21 -23.77
C MET A 130 -20.09 2.07 -23.18
N THR A 131 -20.48 3.07 -22.40
CA THR A 131 -19.53 3.95 -21.73
C THR A 131 -18.75 3.17 -20.67
N PHE A 132 -17.43 3.17 -20.78
CA PHE A 132 -16.51 2.66 -19.77
C PHE A 132 -15.86 3.83 -19.01
N VAL A 133 -15.81 3.74 -17.69
CA VAL A 133 -15.18 4.75 -16.84
C VAL A 133 -13.81 4.25 -16.41
N SER A 134 -12.78 4.76 -17.08
CA SER A 134 -11.38 4.51 -16.73
C SER A 134 -10.93 5.34 -15.53
N ARG A 135 -10.01 4.83 -14.77
CA ARG A 135 -9.31 5.61 -13.73
C ARG A 135 -8.48 6.75 -14.32
N GLY A 136 -7.79 6.53 -15.43
CA GLY A 136 -6.98 7.54 -16.11
C GLY A 136 -5.83 8.13 -15.28
N ASP A 137 -5.32 7.39 -14.29
CA ASP A 137 -4.29 7.84 -13.35
C ASP A 137 -3.08 6.88 -13.28
N ASP A 138 -2.12 7.11 -12.38
CA ASP A 138 -0.96 6.22 -12.15
C ASP A 138 -1.25 5.13 -11.08
N SER A 139 -2.51 4.79 -10.86
CA SER A 139 -2.90 3.75 -9.90
C SER A 139 -2.62 2.33 -10.41
N GLY A 140 -2.54 1.38 -9.48
CA GLY A 140 -2.48 -0.04 -9.85
C GLY A 140 -3.73 -0.51 -10.59
N THR A 141 -4.89 0.08 -10.33
CA THR A 141 -6.14 -0.19 -11.04
C THR A 141 -6.05 0.23 -12.50
N HIS A 142 -5.54 1.44 -12.78
CA HIS A 142 -5.37 1.90 -14.16
C HIS A 142 -4.33 1.06 -14.92
N LYS A 143 -3.22 0.71 -14.27
CA LYS A 143 -2.23 -0.20 -14.87
C LYS A 143 -2.82 -1.56 -15.21
N LYS A 144 -3.66 -2.11 -14.33
CA LYS A 144 -4.35 -3.38 -14.59
C LYS A 144 -5.35 -3.25 -15.75
N GLU A 145 -6.10 -2.16 -15.81
CA GLU A 145 -6.99 -1.84 -16.93
C GLU A 145 -6.25 -1.85 -18.26
N LEU A 146 -5.16 -1.08 -18.39
CA LEU A 146 -4.35 -1.01 -19.61
C LEU A 146 -3.74 -2.34 -20.04
N MET A 147 -3.56 -3.27 -19.12
CA MET A 147 -3.07 -4.63 -19.44
C MET A 147 -4.17 -5.54 -20.01
N LEU A 148 -5.43 -5.19 -19.80
CA LEU A 148 -6.58 -6.01 -20.17
C LEU A 148 -7.22 -5.54 -21.50
N TRP A 149 -7.05 -4.24 -21.87
CA TRP A 149 -7.43 -3.67 -23.16
C TRP A 149 -6.45 -4.08 -24.25
#